data_8626abb2ea267063b3f61e83fa1183aa
#
_entry.id   8626abb2ea267063b3f61e83fa1183aa
#
_cell.length_a   1.000
_cell.length_b   1.000
_cell.length_c   1.000
_cell.angle_alpha   90.00
_cell.angle_beta   90.00
_cell.angle_gamma   90.00
#
_symmetry.space_group_name_H-M   'P 1'
#
loop_
_entity.id
_entity.type
_entity.pdbx_description
1 polymer ?
#
loop_
_entity_poly.entity_id
_entity_poly.type
_entity_poly.pdbx_seq_one_letter_code
_entity_poly.pdbx_strand_id
1 'polypeptide(L)'
;MPMPTGIRSSALKTSKPSQITADPTTDRPEPERKTSTERKAGVMDIFHHKEKRNSLVPNIGRSSSPAKSSPKNSPKLAPAKPAKLVIDIESPPLVFHGNTSQSSGALLSGQLLLTVTDPELTLQTFEMCLMARVTFKKPVQKDCPKCAIKDTELFQWKFLTDSTKFKRGDHTFPFSYLLPGHIPATSHGGLGEIDYILDCKALSTLSDSITVQRPLNVQRALQPTGDKVSIRVFPPTNLTARIILPSVIHPIGEFPISMSLTGITDHSLKNIERRWRVRRMNWRIDEHTKIISPACSKHAAKIGGEGKGILHEEVRSLGGEDLKSGWKTDFDTQGGQIDYEFSAALKSSSRPLCDVASPTGLEAWHNLVLEIIVAEEQIAGVGKKTAIPTGSARVLRMQFKLVVTERGGMGISWDEEMPPMYEDVPGSPPGYTKMEDFDGDLSDVELERPNR
;
A
#
# COMPACT_ATOMS: atom_id res chain seq x y z
N MET A 1 51.89 28.81 22.88
CA MET A 1 53.07 28.58 22.01
C MET A 1 52.82 27.31 21.20
N PRO A 2 53.22 27.24 19.93
CA PRO A 2 52.73 28.02 18.81
C PRO A 2 51.97 27.14 17.80
N MET A 3 51.16 27.78 16.91
CA MET A 3 50.59 27.18 15.68
C MET A 3 51.68 26.91 14.63
N PRO A 4 51.36 26.09 13.63
CA PRO A 4 51.72 26.45 12.29
C PRO A 4 50.55 26.46 11.30
N THR A 5 50.55 27.51 10.56
CA THR A 5 49.87 27.90 9.34
C THR A 5 50.17 26.97 8.16
N GLY A 6 49.22 26.85 7.21
CA GLY A 6 49.54 26.32 5.89
C GLY A 6 48.33 25.88 5.07
N ILE A 7 47.55 26.84 4.58
CA ILE A 7 46.52 26.61 3.53
C ILE A 7 47.17 26.72 2.15
N ARG A 8 47.14 25.66 1.34
CA ARG A 8 47.38 25.75 -0.11
C ARG A 8 46.10 25.54 -0.86
N SER A 9 45.62 26.59 -1.48
CA SER A 9 44.57 26.62 -2.50
C SER A 9 45.11 26.05 -3.81
N SER A 10 44.40 25.08 -4.40
CA SER A 10 44.61 24.64 -5.77
C SER A 10 43.39 25.01 -6.61
N ALA A 11 43.68 25.76 -7.64
CA ALA A 11 42.73 26.36 -8.58
C ALA A 11 42.09 25.32 -9.51
N LEU A 12 40.78 25.38 -9.63
CA LEU A 12 40.01 24.67 -10.66
C LEU A 12 40.15 25.40 -12.01
N LYS A 13 40.61 24.66 -13.01
CA LYS A 13 40.62 25.12 -14.42
C LYS A 13 39.23 24.97 -15.02
N THR A 14 38.65 26.10 -15.46
CA THR A 14 37.47 26.18 -16.29
C THR A 14 37.82 25.80 -17.73
N SER A 15 37.15 24.82 -18.30
CA SER A 15 37.17 24.53 -19.73
C SER A 15 35.94 25.13 -20.42
N LYS A 16 36.20 25.89 -21.49
CA LYS A 16 35.21 26.56 -22.36
C LYS A 16 34.46 25.56 -23.23
N PRO A 17 33.22 25.86 -23.64
CA PRO A 17 32.48 25.06 -24.61
C PRO A 17 32.88 25.41 -26.03
N SER A 18 33.08 24.37 -26.87
CA SER A 18 33.35 24.49 -28.31
C SER A 18 32.05 24.74 -29.07
N GLN A 19 32.06 25.79 -29.88
CA GLN A 19 31.07 26.08 -30.91
C GLN A 19 31.25 25.10 -32.07
N ILE A 20 30.16 24.50 -32.55
CA ILE A 20 30.09 23.83 -33.86
C ILE A 20 29.16 24.66 -34.74
N THR A 21 29.76 25.15 -35.82
CA THR A 21 29.15 25.87 -36.92
C THR A 21 28.27 24.96 -37.77
N ALA A 22 27.11 25.49 -38.17
CA ALA A 22 26.24 24.95 -39.21
C ALA A 22 26.77 25.27 -40.61
N ASP A 23 26.61 24.35 -41.55
CA ASP A 23 26.33 24.67 -42.96
C ASP A 23 25.62 23.50 -43.68
N PRO A 24 24.84 23.79 -44.74
CA PRO A 24 23.65 23.05 -45.11
C PRO A 24 23.79 22.26 -46.41
N THR A 25 22.72 21.57 -46.78
CA THR A 25 22.31 20.95 -48.07
C THR A 25 22.32 19.42 -48.08
N THR A 26 21.20 18.84 -48.29
CA THR A 26 20.60 18.26 -49.49
C THR A 26 19.55 17.19 -49.18
N ASP A 27 18.45 17.40 -49.88
CA ASP A 27 17.50 16.41 -50.44
C ASP A 27 16.61 15.51 -49.58
N ARG A 28 15.35 15.83 -49.75
CA ARG A 28 14.13 15.06 -49.59
C ARG A 28 14.08 13.86 -50.58
N PRO A 29 13.37 12.77 -50.30
CA PRO A 29 12.02 12.67 -50.85
C PRO A 29 10.95 12.16 -49.86
N GLU A 30 9.76 12.73 -50.02
CA GLU A 30 8.48 12.22 -49.51
C GLU A 30 8.13 10.85 -50.10
N PRO A 31 7.31 10.06 -49.38
CA PRO A 31 6.36 9.24 -50.07
C PRO A 31 4.90 9.59 -49.76
N GLU A 32 4.23 9.78 -50.81
CA GLU A 32 2.85 9.77 -51.24
C GLU A 32 1.74 9.39 -50.25
N ARG A 33 0.78 10.30 -50.23
CA ARG A 33 -0.64 10.10 -49.89
C ARG A 33 -1.28 9.07 -50.82
N LYS A 34 -1.95 8.07 -50.25
CA LYS A 34 -3.05 7.36 -50.92
C LYS A 34 -4.36 7.61 -50.19
N THR A 35 -5.23 8.36 -50.84
CA THR A 35 -6.66 8.51 -50.63
C THR A 35 -7.42 7.31 -51.17
N SER A 36 -8.39 6.82 -50.45
CA SER A 36 -9.67 6.28 -50.93
C SER A 36 -10.58 6.01 -49.74
N THR A 37 -11.57 6.80 -49.55
CA THR A 37 -12.94 6.76 -50.06
C THR A 37 -13.78 5.57 -49.60
N GLU A 38 -14.77 5.94 -48.82
CA GLU A 38 -16.19 5.58 -48.85
C GLU A 38 -16.74 4.31 -48.18
N ARG A 39 -17.67 4.64 -47.23
CA ARG A 39 -19.05 4.15 -47.03
C ARG A 39 -19.20 2.72 -46.49
N LYS A 40 -19.91 2.51 -45.43
CA LYS A 40 -21.37 2.63 -45.20
C LYS A 40 -21.74 2.22 -43.77
N ALA A 41 -22.79 2.84 -43.32
CA ALA A 41 -23.59 2.57 -42.14
C ALA A 41 -24.12 1.14 -42.05
N GLY A 42 -24.41 0.69 -40.84
CA GLY A 42 -25.21 -0.51 -40.58
C GLY A 42 -25.21 -0.86 -39.10
N VAL A 43 -26.13 -0.30 -38.34
CA VAL A 43 -27.21 -0.94 -37.61
C VAL A 43 -26.84 -1.80 -36.40
N MET A 44 -27.43 -1.37 -35.29
CA MET A 44 -27.67 -2.05 -34.01
C MET A 44 -27.98 -3.54 -34.15
N ASP A 45 -27.48 -4.33 -33.21
CA ASP A 45 -28.24 -5.45 -32.63
C ASP A 45 -27.87 -5.65 -31.17
N ILE A 46 -28.74 -5.46 -30.38
CA ILE A 46 -29.49 -5.83 -29.21
C ILE A 46 -29.14 -7.24 -28.68
N PHE A 47 -28.74 -7.22 -27.39
CA PHE A 47 -28.92 -8.22 -26.33
C PHE A 47 -29.46 -9.61 -26.69
N HIS A 48 -28.74 -10.64 -26.26
CA HIS A 48 -29.37 -11.88 -25.76
C HIS A 48 -28.56 -12.49 -24.61
N HIS A 49 -29.07 -12.26 -23.43
CA HIS A 49 -28.82 -13.11 -22.25
C HIS A 49 -29.38 -14.50 -22.50
N LYS A 50 -28.61 -15.54 -22.35
CA LYS A 50 -29.07 -16.92 -22.30
C LYS A 50 -28.83 -17.49 -20.90
N GLU A 51 -29.85 -17.37 -20.06
CA GLU A 51 -30.02 -18.20 -18.86
C GLU A 51 -30.24 -19.65 -19.26
N LYS A 52 -29.43 -20.53 -18.73
CA LYS A 52 -29.71 -21.99 -18.76
C LYS A 52 -30.46 -22.35 -17.48
N ARG A 53 -31.78 -22.52 -17.65
CA ARG A 53 -32.63 -23.22 -16.69
C ARG A 53 -32.43 -24.72 -16.86
N ASN A 54 -32.01 -25.39 -15.76
CA ASN A 54 -32.07 -26.84 -15.65
C ASN A 54 -33.51 -27.23 -15.30
N SER A 55 -34.17 -27.93 -16.22
CA SER A 55 -35.42 -28.62 -15.94
C SER A 55 -35.17 -30.09 -15.63
N LEU A 56 -35.63 -30.49 -14.46
CA LEU A 56 -35.78 -31.87 -14.06
C LEU A 56 -36.98 -32.50 -14.75
N VAL A 57 -36.79 -33.61 -15.41
CA VAL A 57 -37.90 -34.52 -15.82
C VAL A 57 -37.50 -35.94 -15.41
N PRO A 58 -38.38 -36.70 -14.69
CA PRO A 58 -38.09 -38.08 -14.27
C PRO A 58 -38.47 -39.03 -15.42
N ASN A 59 -37.63 -40.03 -15.68
CA ASN A 59 -37.97 -41.08 -16.57
C ASN A 59 -38.01 -42.43 -15.82
N ILE A 60 -39.18 -43.07 -15.89
CA ILE A 60 -39.55 -44.33 -15.28
C ILE A 60 -39.21 -45.50 -16.22
N GLY A 61 -38.51 -46.48 -15.70
CA GLY A 61 -38.68 -47.87 -16.03
C GLY A 61 -38.07 -48.47 -17.30
N ARG A 62 -37.13 -49.39 -17.09
CA ARG A 62 -37.26 -50.79 -17.54
C ARG A 62 -36.10 -51.67 -17.03
N SER A 63 -36.52 -52.81 -16.53
CA SER A 63 -35.78 -53.96 -16.02
C SER A 63 -34.86 -54.62 -17.07
N SER A 64 -33.71 -55.13 -16.64
CA SER A 64 -33.36 -56.54 -16.60
C SER A 64 -31.86 -56.79 -16.80
N SER A 65 -31.35 -57.50 -15.84
CA SER A 65 -30.39 -58.63 -15.86
C SER A 65 -28.98 -58.39 -15.37
N PRO A 66 -28.40 -59.34 -14.59
CA PRO A 66 -27.30 -59.12 -13.69
C PRO A 66 -25.94 -59.32 -14.34
N ALA A 67 -25.06 -58.33 -14.19
CA ALA A 67 -23.65 -58.46 -14.53
C ALA A 67 -22.80 -58.38 -13.25
N LYS A 68 -22.04 -59.39 -13.08
CA LYS A 68 -20.93 -59.70 -12.18
C LYS A 68 -20.38 -58.53 -11.35
N SER A 69 -20.45 -58.69 -10.03
CA SER A 69 -19.80 -57.91 -9.00
C SER A 69 -18.26 -57.94 -9.15
N SER A 70 -17.70 -56.79 -9.59
CA SER A 70 -16.28 -56.49 -9.37
C SER A 70 -16.09 -56.01 -7.93
N PRO A 71 -15.01 -56.36 -7.25
CA PRO A 71 -14.79 -55.93 -5.88
C PRO A 71 -14.63 -54.42 -5.83
N LYS A 72 -15.47 -53.72 -5.09
CA LYS A 72 -15.35 -52.30 -4.78
C LYS A 72 -13.99 -52.11 -4.09
N ASN A 73 -13.08 -51.42 -4.77
CA ASN A 73 -11.94 -50.82 -4.14
C ASN A 73 -12.46 -49.84 -3.09
N SER A 74 -12.46 -50.23 -1.84
CA SER A 74 -12.61 -49.33 -0.71
C SER A 74 -11.55 -48.23 -0.84
N PRO A 75 -11.88 -46.94 -0.64
CA PRO A 75 -10.86 -45.91 -0.63
C PRO A 75 -9.86 -46.28 0.48
N LYS A 76 -8.61 -46.54 0.12
CA LYS A 76 -7.52 -46.67 1.09
C LYS A 76 -7.51 -45.40 1.91
N LEU A 77 -7.94 -45.49 3.18
CA LEU A 77 -7.76 -44.42 4.15
C LEU A 77 -6.27 -44.09 4.14
N ALA A 78 -5.92 -42.85 3.84
CA ALA A 78 -4.53 -42.40 3.97
C ALA A 78 -4.08 -42.72 5.41
N PRO A 79 -2.86 -43.21 5.61
CA PRO A 79 -2.38 -43.54 6.95
C PRO A 79 -2.53 -42.32 7.86
N ALA A 80 -3.12 -42.47 9.01
CA ALA A 80 -3.27 -41.39 9.98
C ALA A 80 -1.88 -40.88 10.34
N LYS A 81 -1.69 -39.57 10.27
CA LYS A 81 -0.41 -38.95 10.64
C LYS A 81 -0.15 -39.18 12.12
N PRO A 82 1.06 -39.55 12.55
CA PRO A 82 1.41 -39.85 13.93
C PRO A 82 1.22 -38.70 14.90
N ALA A 83 1.23 -37.47 14.37
CA ALA A 83 0.96 -36.25 15.14
C ALA A 83 0.52 -35.08 14.24
N LYS A 84 0.00 -34.04 14.89
CA LYS A 84 -0.44 -32.75 14.28
C LYS A 84 0.26 -31.60 14.95
N LEU A 85 0.66 -30.61 14.14
CA LEU A 85 1.19 -29.32 14.61
C LEU A 85 0.18 -28.21 14.37
N VAL A 86 0.02 -27.31 15.34
CA VAL A 86 -0.79 -26.09 15.24
C VAL A 86 0.01 -24.93 15.84
N ILE A 87 0.08 -23.81 15.12
CA ILE A 87 0.66 -22.57 15.63
C ILE A 87 -0.50 -21.66 16.03
N ASP A 88 -0.57 -21.30 17.31
CA ASP A 88 -1.52 -20.34 17.84
C ASP A 88 -0.77 -19.05 18.21
N ILE A 89 -1.27 -17.91 17.72
CA ILE A 89 -0.68 -16.61 17.93
C ILE A 89 -1.52 -15.87 18.96
N GLU A 90 -0.92 -15.51 20.07
CA GLU A 90 -1.56 -14.84 21.20
C GLU A 90 -1.26 -13.33 21.24
N SER A 91 -0.22 -12.89 20.51
CA SER A 91 0.13 -11.47 20.43
C SER A 91 -0.95 -10.66 19.71
N PRO A 92 -1.08 -9.35 20.01
CA PRO A 92 -1.85 -8.42 19.20
C PRO A 92 -1.39 -8.42 17.74
N PRO A 93 -2.17 -7.79 16.82
CA PRO A 93 -1.74 -7.59 15.44
C PRO A 93 -0.32 -6.99 15.37
N LEU A 94 0.48 -7.49 14.45
CA LEU A 94 1.88 -7.07 14.30
C LEU A 94 1.95 -5.74 13.57
N VAL A 95 1.97 -4.64 14.33
CA VAL A 95 2.01 -3.27 13.79
C VAL A 95 3.28 -2.57 14.21
N PHE A 96 4.06 -2.13 13.23
CA PHE A 96 5.20 -1.24 13.45
C PHE A 96 4.71 0.21 13.53
N HIS A 97 4.75 0.81 14.68
CA HIS A 97 4.42 2.22 14.87
C HIS A 97 5.62 3.11 14.52
N GLY A 98 5.38 4.10 13.67
CA GLY A 98 6.41 5.03 13.20
C GLY A 98 7.21 4.51 12.00
N ASN A 99 8.18 5.32 11.57
CA ASN A 99 9.04 4.99 10.43
C ASN A 99 10.08 3.93 10.79
N THR A 100 10.84 3.43 9.81
CA THR A 100 11.82 2.37 9.98
C THR A 100 12.95 2.70 10.96
N SER A 101 13.25 3.98 11.19
CA SER A 101 14.29 4.43 12.12
C SER A 101 13.77 4.69 13.54
N GLN A 102 12.46 4.83 13.73
CA GLN A 102 11.84 5.21 15.01
C GLN A 102 11.06 4.05 15.64
N SER A 103 10.66 3.05 14.86
CA SER A 103 9.86 1.95 15.35
C SER A 103 10.67 1.03 16.27
N SER A 104 10.13 0.75 17.45
CA SER A 104 10.67 -0.26 18.39
C SER A 104 10.43 -1.70 17.95
N GLY A 105 9.58 -1.92 16.92
CA GLY A 105 9.20 -3.25 16.47
C GLY A 105 7.81 -3.67 16.94
N ALA A 106 7.50 -4.98 16.75
CA ALA A 106 6.25 -5.58 17.17
C ALA A 106 6.53 -6.95 17.82
N LEU A 107 5.90 -7.22 18.96
CA LEU A 107 6.06 -8.48 19.67
C LEU A 107 5.20 -9.55 19.00
N LEU A 108 5.84 -10.62 18.54
CA LEU A 108 5.21 -11.87 18.14
C LEU A 108 5.32 -12.85 19.29
N SER A 109 4.19 -13.35 19.79
CA SER A 109 4.17 -14.40 20.82
C SER A 109 3.01 -15.36 20.59
N GLY A 110 3.14 -16.56 21.08
CA GLY A 110 2.11 -17.59 20.94
C GLY A 110 2.59 -18.94 21.43
N GLN A 111 1.83 -19.96 21.08
CA GLN A 111 2.08 -21.34 21.47
C GLN A 111 2.11 -22.24 20.22
N LEU A 112 3.09 -23.14 20.18
CA LEU A 112 3.16 -24.23 19.24
C LEU A 112 2.63 -25.49 19.92
N LEU A 113 1.53 -26.02 19.41
CA LEU A 113 0.85 -27.22 19.94
C LEU A 113 1.23 -28.44 19.09
N LEU A 114 1.80 -29.45 19.73
CA LEU A 114 2.05 -30.78 19.18
C LEU A 114 1.04 -31.75 19.77
N THR A 115 0.08 -32.22 18.99
CA THR A 115 -0.87 -33.26 19.36
C THR A 115 -0.36 -34.60 18.85
N VAL A 116 0.05 -35.52 19.74
CA VAL A 116 0.53 -36.83 19.42
C VAL A 116 -0.65 -37.82 19.45
N THR A 117 -0.91 -38.47 18.31
CA THR A 117 -2.02 -39.45 18.17
C THR A 117 -1.59 -40.88 18.44
N ASP A 118 -0.34 -41.20 18.17
CA ASP A 118 0.24 -42.52 18.46
C ASP A 118 0.55 -42.68 19.94
N PRO A 119 0.68 -43.91 20.44
CA PRO A 119 1.03 -44.17 21.84
C PRO A 119 2.31 -43.48 22.30
N GLU A 120 3.32 -43.41 21.40
CA GLU A 120 4.61 -42.78 21.62
C GLU A 120 5.16 -42.27 20.28
N LEU A 121 5.73 -41.05 20.29
CA LEU A 121 6.42 -40.43 19.16
C LEU A 121 7.80 -39.95 19.62
N THR A 122 8.84 -40.41 18.92
CA THR A 122 10.20 -39.91 19.16
C THR A 122 10.59 -38.91 18.08
N LEU A 123 10.87 -37.68 18.48
CA LEU A 123 11.35 -36.62 17.59
C LEU A 123 12.86 -36.45 17.72
N GLN A 124 13.55 -36.37 16.58
CA GLN A 124 14.99 -36.06 16.50
C GLN A 124 15.22 -34.57 16.50
N THR A 125 14.43 -33.83 15.73
CA THR A 125 14.50 -32.37 15.66
C THR A 125 13.08 -31.79 15.74
N PHE A 126 12.97 -30.65 16.41
CA PHE A 126 11.74 -29.88 16.47
C PHE A 126 12.11 -28.40 16.53
N GLU A 127 11.87 -27.72 15.41
CA GLU A 127 12.28 -26.35 15.20
C GLU A 127 11.22 -25.55 14.44
N MET A 128 11.23 -24.25 14.65
CA MET A 128 10.39 -23.30 13.93
C MET A 128 11.25 -22.12 13.50
N CYS A 129 11.11 -21.71 12.23
CA CYS A 129 11.81 -20.57 11.67
C CYS A 129 10.80 -19.45 11.32
N LEU A 130 11.15 -18.21 11.67
CA LEU A 130 10.50 -17.03 11.13
C LEU A 130 11.25 -16.58 9.90
N MET A 131 10.59 -16.55 8.77
CA MET A 131 11.18 -16.23 7.47
C MET A 131 10.52 -14.99 6.87
N ALA A 132 11.32 -14.08 6.32
CA ALA A 132 10.87 -13.05 5.40
C ALA A 132 11.07 -13.56 3.97
N ARG A 133 9.99 -13.61 3.22
CA ARG A 133 9.97 -14.06 1.82
C ARG A 133 9.71 -12.90 0.90
N VAL A 134 10.60 -12.67 -0.05
CA VAL A 134 10.38 -11.71 -1.15
C VAL A 134 10.16 -12.48 -2.44
N THR A 135 8.99 -12.26 -3.05
CA THR A 135 8.62 -12.86 -4.34
C THR A 135 8.75 -11.83 -5.44
N PHE A 136 9.55 -12.12 -6.47
CA PHE A 136 9.75 -11.26 -7.64
C PHE A 136 8.82 -11.72 -8.76
N LYS A 137 7.83 -10.88 -9.14
CA LYS A 137 6.89 -11.22 -10.23
C LYS A 137 7.50 -11.12 -11.63
N LYS A 138 8.63 -10.40 -11.75
CA LYS A 138 9.42 -10.29 -12.96
C LYS A 138 10.85 -10.79 -12.71
N PRO A 139 11.06 -12.09 -12.44
CA PRO A 139 12.39 -12.64 -12.14
C PRO A 139 13.29 -12.64 -13.38
N VAL A 140 14.62 -12.65 -13.18
CA VAL A 140 15.61 -12.76 -14.26
C VAL A 140 15.39 -14.00 -15.14
N GLN A 141 14.90 -15.09 -14.54
CA GLN A 141 14.49 -16.31 -15.25
C GLN A 141 13.16 -16.80 -14.68
N LYS A 142 12.10 -16.81 -15.51
CA LYS A 142 10.73 -17.11 -15.11
C LYS A 142 10.56 -18.48 -14.42
N ASP A 143 11.24 -19.49 -14.97
CA ASP A 143 11.09 -20.88 -14.49
C ASP A 143 12.11 -21.25 -13.40
N CYS A 144 12.77 -20.26 -12.80
CA CYS A 144 13.77 -20.49 -11.78
C CYS A 144 13.26 -20.02 -10.40
N PRO A 145 12.91 -20.94 -9.47
CA PRO A 145 12.48 -20.56 -8.13
C PRO A 145 13.49 -19.68 -7.38
N LYS A 146 14.79 -19.94 -7.56
CA LYS A 146 15.87 -19.16 -6.93
C LYS A 146 16.02 -17.73 -7.48
N CYS A 147 15.47 -17.43 -8.66
CA CYS A 147 15.38 -16.07 -9.18
C CYS A 147 14.04 -15.41 -8.79
N ALA A 148 12.99 -16.21 -8.58
CA ALA A 148 11.66 -15.72 -8.28
C ALA A 148 11.42 -15.48 -6.79
N ILE A 149 12.11 -16.20 -5.91
CA ILE A 149 11.89 -16.15 -4.46
C ILE A 149 13.23 -15.97 -3.75
N LYS A 150 13.24 -15.05 -2.79
CA LYS A 150 14.34 -14.86 -1.84
C LYS A 150 13.79 -14.99 -0.42
N ASP A 151 14.16 -16.06 0.24
CA ASP A 151 13.86 -16.28 1.65
C ASP A 151 15.04 -15.78 2.51
N THR A 152 14.71 -15.12 3.63
CA THR A 152 15.66 -14.65 4.64
C THR A 152 15.16 -15.10 5.99
N GLU A 153 15.96 -15.91 6.68
CA GLU A 153 15.67 -16.32 8.05
C GLU A 153 15.89 -15.14 8.98
N LEU A 154 14.86 -14.79 9.77
CA LEU A 154 14.92 -13.73 10.76
C LEU A 154 15.23 -14.26 12.15
N PHE A 155 14.65 -15.40 12.49
CA PHE A 155 14.84 -16.05 13.78
C PHE A 155 14.49 -17.54 13.72
N GLN A 156 15.15 -18.35 14.57
CA GLN A 156 14.90 -19.79 14.70
C GLN A 156 14.70 -20.16 16.18
N TRP A 157 13.60 -20.87 16.46
CA TRP A 157 13.38 -21.53 17.75
C TRP A 157 13.74 -23.00 17.61
N LYS A 158 14.55 -23.51 18.55
CA LYS A 158 14.85 -24.93 18.70
C LYS A 158 14.17 -25.42 19.96
N PHE A 159 13.13 -26.24 19.83
CA PHE A 159 12.33 -26.74 20.95
C PHE A 159 12.96 -27.97 21.58
N LEU A 160 13.85 -28.65 20.89
CA LEU A 160 14.58 -29.82 21.40
C LEU A 160 16.08 -29.62 21.25
N THR A 161 16.84 -30.01 22.29
CA THR A 161 18.30 -30.13 22.23
C THR A 161 18.73 -31.52 21.78
N ASP A 162 17.96 -32.55 22.24
CA ASP A 162 18.24 -33.97 21.97
C ASP A 162 16.97 -34.70 21.55
N SER A 163 17.15 -35.90 21.00
CA SER A 163 16.02 -36.75 20.63
C SER A 163 15.15 -37.06 21.85
N THR A 164 13.87 -36.68 21.76
CA THR A 164 12.93 -36.73 22.88
C THR A 164 11.70 -37.53 22.52
N LYS A 165 11.22 -38.32 23.50
CA LYS A 165 10.01 -39.15 23.39
C LYS A 165 8.80 -38.40 23.94
N PHE A 166 7.73 -38.34 23.15
CA PHE A 166 6.45 -37.75 23.52
C PHE A 166 5.39 -38.86 23.62
N LYS A 167 4.65 -38.88 24.72
CA LYS A 167 3.48 -39.75 24.89
C LYS A 167 2.29 -39.16 24.17
N ARG A 168 1.29 -39.99 23.88
CA ARG A 168 0.00 -39.54 23.34
C ARG A 168 -0.57 -38.41 24.19
N GLY A 169 -1.03 -37.35 23.52
CA GLY A 169 -1.60 -36.16 24.14
C GLY A 169 -1.08 -34.85 23.53
N ASP A 170 -1.45 -33.77 24.16
CA ASP A 170 -1.08 -32.41 23.73
C ASP A 170 0.16 -31.94 24.49
N HIS A 171 1.10 -31.40 23.73
CA HIS A 171 2.35 -30.82 24.23
C HIS A 171 2.47 -29.41 23.71
N THR A 172 2.64 -28.44 24.60
CA THR A 172 2.66 -27.01 24.30
C THR A 172 4.06 -26.44 24.44
N PHE A 173 4.48 -25.63 23.46
CA PHE A 173 5.77 -24.97 23.40
C PHE A 173 5.56 -23.47 23.20
N PRO A 174 5.77 -22.65 24.22
CA PRO A 174 5.64 -21.19 24.08
C PRO A 174 6.78 -20.63 23.24
N PHE A 175 6.49 -19.60 22.47
CA PHE A 175 7.49 -18.85 21.70
C PHE A 175 7.22 -17.36 21.75
N SER A 176 8.30 -16.58 21.65
CA SER A 176 8.20 -15.13 21.49
C SER A 176 9.40 -14.60 20.71
N TYR A 177 9.20 -13.49 20.01
CA TYR A 177 10.23 -12.77 19.30
C TYR A 177 9.81 -11.32 19.06
N LEU A 178 10.71 -10.38 19.29
CA LEU A 178 10.47 -8.98 18.93
C LEU A 178 10.92 -8.75 17.50
N LEU A 179 9.97 -8.62 16.56
CA LEU A 179 10.26 -8.26 15.18
C LEU A 179 10.90 -6.87 15.15
N PRO A 180 12.06 -6.71 14.49
CA PRO A 180 12.74 -5.41 14.46
C PRO A 180 11.94 -4.36 13.66
N GLY A 181 11.80 -3.15 14.20
CA GLY A 181 11.01 -2.09 13.57
C GLY A 181 11.55 -1.56 12.23
N HIS A 182 12.80 -1.89 11.88
CA HIS A 182 13.42 -1.46 10.62
C HIS A 182 13.09 -2.34 9.42
N ILE A 183 12.53 -3.55 9.62
CA ILE A 183 12.14 -4.41 8.50
C ILE A 183 10.86 -3.86 7.81
N PRO A 184 10.64 -4.13 6.52
CA PRO A 184 9.46 -3.68 5.80
C PRO A 184 8.19 -4.34 6.33
N ALA A 185 7.04 -3.72 6.10
CA ALA A 185 5.73 -4.34 6.31
C ALA A 185 5.42 -5.37 5.21
N THR A 186 4.46 -6.26 5.47
CA THR A 186 3.87 -7.13 4.45
C THR A 186 3.36 -6.27 3.29
N SER A 187 3.66 -6.66 2.05
CA SER A 187 3.31 -5.86 0.88
C SER A 187 3.07 -6.75 -0.34
N HIS A 188 1.94 -6.53 -1.05
CA HIS A 188 1.56 -7.33 -2.23
C HIS A 188 1.36 -6.44 -3.45
N GLY A 189 2.43 -6.16 -4.18
CA GLY A 189 2.46 -5.28 -5.34
C GLY A 189 2.47 -5.98 -6.70
N GLY A 190 2.34 -5.20 -7.78
CA GLY A 190 2.41 -5.67 -9.17
C GLY A 190 3.77 -6.23 -9.56
N LEU A 191 4.85 -5.69 -8.99
CA LEU A 191 6.23 -6.10 -9.29
C LEU A 191 6.79 -7.15 -8.32
N GLY A 192 6.30 -7.20 -7.08
CA GLY A 192 6.78 -8.12 -6.06
C GLY A 192 5.94 -8.13 -4.80
N GLU A 193 6.23 -9.08 -3.92
CA GLU A 193 5.54 -9.30 -2.64
C GLU A 193 6.55 -9.50 -1.52
N ILE A 194 6.19 -9.06 -0.33
CA ILE A 194 6.93 -9.30 0.91
C ILE A 194 5.99 -9.99 1.88
N ASP A 195 6.32 -11.22 2.28
CA ASP A 195 5.56 -12.03 3.20
C ASP A 195 6.41 -12.45 4.40
N TYR A 196 5.75 -12.69 5.53
CA TYR A 196 6.35 -13.28 6.72
C TYR A 196 5.68 -14.60 7.03
N ILE A 197 6.49 -15.64 7.28
CA ILE A 197 6.00 -17.00 7.44
C ILE A 197 6.69 -17.65 8.62
N LEU A 198 5.90 -18.23 9.54
CA LEU A 198 6.40 -19.20 10.49
C LEU A 198 6.38 -20.58 9.82
N ASP A 199 7.54 -21.21 9.69
CA ASP A 199 7.72 -22.56 9.12
C ASP A 199 8.21 -23.49 10.23
N CYS A 200 7.35 -24.37 10.70
CA CYS A 200 7.66 -25.31 11.77
C CYS A 200 7.84 -26.73 11.20
N LYS A 201 8.90 -27.40 11.65
CA LYS A 201 9.27 -28.76 11.24
C LYS A 201 9.62 -29.62 12.44
N ALA A 202 8.99 -30.79 12.52
CA ALA A 202 9.33 -31.83 13.45
C ALA A 202 9.72 -33.10 12.66
N LEU A 203 10.92 -33.64 12.90
CA LEU A 203 11.43 -34.82 12.26
C LEU A 203 11.39 -35.99 13.24
N SER A 204 10.67 -37.04 12.91
CA SER A 204 10.60 -38.31 13.66
C SER A 204 11.85 -39.17 13.38
N THR A 205 12.19 -40.04 14.33
CA THR A 205 13.22 -41.08 14.13
C THR A 205 12.90 -42.06 13.00
N LEU A 206 11.64 -42.19 12.63
CA LEU A 206 11.18 -42.99 11.48
C LEU A 206 11.25 -42.23 10.15
N SER A 207 11.92 -41.06 10.13
CA SER A 207 12.05 -40.15 8.96
C SER A 207 10.76 -39.51 8.49
N ASP A 208 9.69 -39.58 9.25
CA ASP A 208 8.46 -38.83 8.97
C ASP A 208 8.62 -37.39 9.36
N SER A 209 8.34 -36.50 8.42
CA SER A 209 8.39 -35.05 8.65
C SER A 209 6.97 -34.50 8.86
N ILE A 210 6.75 -33.90 10.02
CA ILE A 210 5.50 -33.18 10.34
C ILE A 210 5.79 -31.70 10.21
N THR A 211 5.06 -31.01 9.32
CA THR A 211 5.30 -29.60 9.03
C THR A 211 4.01 -28.80 9.13
N VAL A 212 4.13 -27.55 9.56
CA VAL A 212 3.05 -26.54 9.51
C VAL A 212 3.64 -25.19 9.15
N GLN A 213 2.94 -24.44 8.31
CA GLN A 213 3.28 -23.07 7.97
C GLN A 213 2.15 -22.15 8.37
N ARG A 214 2.49 -21.00 8.95
CA ARG A 214 1.54 -19.93 9.32
C ARG A 214 2.02 -18.60 8.73
N PRO A 215 1.28 -18.00 7.77
CA PRO A 215 1.55 -16.66 7.30
C PRO A 215 1.23 -15.64 8.39
N LEU A 216 2.04 -14.58 8.45
CA LEU A 216 1.88 -13.45 9.34
C LEU A 216 1.61 -12.19 8.51
N ASN A 217 0.69 -11.35 8.97
CA ASN A 217 0.48 -10.02 8.42
C ASN A 217 1.18 -8.99 9.32
N VAL A 218 2.20 -8.34 8.79
CA VAL A 218 2.96 -7.30 9.48
C VAL A 218 2.62 -5.96 8.85
N GLN A 219 2.09 -5.04 9.62
CA GLN A 219 1.65 -3.71 9.17
C GLN A 219 2.60 -2.63 9.64
N ARG A 220 2.57 -1.47 8.99
CA ARG A 220 3.24 -0.26 9.46
C ARG A 220 2.28 0.90 9.49
N ALA A 221 2.15 1.53 10.65
CA ALA A 221 1.28 2.68 10.87
C ALA A 221 2.11 3.91 11.22
N LEU A 222 1.99 4.95 10.41
CA LEU A 222 2.56 6.27 10.68
C LEU A 222 1.49 7.15 11.29
N GLN A 223 1.84 7.86 12.35
CA GLN A 223 0.92 8.83 12.96
C GLN A 223 0.88 10.11 12.13
N PRO A 224 -0.30 10.72 11.96
CA PRO A 224 -0.43 12.03 11.35
C PRO A 224 0.34 13.08 12.17
N THR A 225 1.21 13.85 11.50
CA THR A 225 1.98 14.95 12.12
C THR A 225 1.35 16.31 11.86
N GLY A 226 0.07 16.34 11.46
CA GLY A 226 -0.63 17.53 11.00
C GLY A 226 -0.59 17.70 9.48
N ASP A 227 -1.20 18.79 8.99
CA ASP A 227 -1.30 19.04 7.57
C ASP A 227 -0.01 19.62 6.99
N LYS A 228 0.30 19.22 5.77
CA LYS A 228 1.42 19.76 4.99
C LYS A 228 0.95 20.95 4.18
N VAL A 229 1.64 22.08 4.33
CA VAL A 229 1.45 23.27 3.52
C VAL A 229 2.54 23.33 2.46
N SER A 230 2.15 23.47 1.20
CA SER A 230 3.08 23.58 0.07
C SER A 230 2.74 24.79 -0.77
N ILE A 231 3.76 25.58 -1.15
CA ILE A 231 3.62 26.76 -2.00
C ILE A 231 4.32 26.50 -3.33
N ARG A 232 3.66 26.86 -4.44
CA ARG A 232 4.20 26.78 -5.80
C ARG A 232 4.00 28.10 -6.52
N VAL A 233 5.07 28.62 -7.11
CA VAL A 233 5.07 29.86 -7.89
C VAL A 233 5.22 29.50 -9.37
N PHE A 234 4.51 30.22 -10.25
CA PHE A 234 4.46 29.92 -11.69
C PHE A 234 4.99 31.09 -12.54
N PRO A 235 6.31 31.32 -12.60
CA PRO A 235 6.86 32.34 -13.46
C PRO A 235 6.62 32.04 -14.96
N PRO A 236 6.48 33.02 -15.83
CA PRO A 236 6.58 34.47 -15.57
C PRO A 236 5.28 35.12 -15.08
N THR A 237 4.28 34.35 -14.67
CA THR A 237 3.03 34.86 -14.09
C THR A 237 3.24 35.21 -12.61
N ASN A 238 2.33 36.03 -12.05
CA ASN A 238 2.28 36.30 -10.62
C ASN A 238 1.52 35.22 -9.83
N LEU A 239 1.10 34.14 -10.50
CA LEU A 239 0.31 33.07 -9.89
C LEU A 239 1.12 32.32 -8.85
N THR A 240 0.52 32.16 -7.67
CA THR A 240 1.07 31.37 -6.56
C THR A 240 -0.03 30.47 -6.02
N ALA A 241 0.22 29.16 -5.99
CA ALA A 241 -0.70 28.19 -5.40
C ALA A 241 -0.20 27.77 -4.01
N ARG A 242 -1.09 27.82 -3.02
CA ARG A 242 -0.91 27.27 -1.68
C ARG A 242 -1.79 26.05 -1.57
N ILE A 243 -1.21 24.91 -1.27
CA ILE A 243 -1.91 23.63 -1.13
C ILE A 243 -1.73 23.10 0.29
N ILE A 244 -2.82 22.67 0.90
CA ILE A 244 -2.85 22.03 2.22
C ILE A 244 -3.36 20.61 2.01
N LEU A 245 -2.62 19.64 2.50
CA LEU A 245 -2.97 18.22 2.42
C LEU A 245 -2.47 17.48 3.68
N PRO A 246 -3.11 16.36 4.09
CA PRO A 246 -2.68 15.61 5.25
C PRO A 246 -1.26 15.04 5.07
N SER A 247 -0.56 14.88 6.19
CA SER A 247 0.81 14.33 6.19
C SER A 247 0.86 12.85 5.82
N VAL A 248 -0.19 12.11 6.16
CA VAL A 248 -0.40 10.69 5.83
C VAL A 248 -1.83 10.47 5.38
N ILE A 249 -2.04 9.47 4.54
CA ILE A 249 -3.35 9.00 4.10
C ILE A 249 -3.42 7.49 4.25
N HIS A 250 -4.63 6.95 4.21
CA HIS A 250 -4.87 5.51 4.34
C HIS A 250 -5.36 4.90 3.03
N PRO A 251 -5.17 3.59 2.81
CA PRO A 251 -5.63 2.90 1.61
C PRO A 251 -7.14 2.99 1.37
N ILE A 252 -7.91 3.16 2.45
CA ILE A 252 -9.37 3.27 2.44
C ILE A 252 -9.76 4.58 3.11
N GLY A 253 -10.74 5.28 2.52
CA GLY A 253 -11.26 6.55 3.01
C GLY A 253 -10.92 7.73 2.10
N GLU A 254 -11.52 8.85 2.43
CA GLU A 254 -11.32 10.13 1.75
C GLU A 254 -10.43 11.05 2.61
N PHE A 255 -9.76 11.98 1.97
CA PHE A 255 -8.99 12.99 2.66
C PHE A 255 -9.18 14.37 2.01
N PRO A 256 -9.24 15.44 2.82
CA PRO A 256 -9.45 16.78 2.31
C PRO A 256 -8.18 17.36 1.68
N ILE A 257 -8.36 18.15 0.64
CA ILE A 257 -7.32 18.97 0.02
C ILE A 257 -7.86 20.39 -0.10
N SER A 258 -7.15 21.35 0.49
CA SER A 258 -7.47 22.76 0.34
C SER A 258 -6.45 23.43 -0.56
N MET A 259 -6.92 24.18 -1.53
CA MET A 259 -6.11 24.93 -2.50
C MET A 259 -6.51 26.39 -2.49
N SER A 260 -5.51 27.28 -2.47
CA SER A 260 -5.68 28.73 -2.72
C SER A 260 -4.71 29.16 -3.81
N LEU A 261 -5.22 29.76 -4.88
CA LEU A 261 -4.46 30.32 -5.98
C LEU A 261 -4.55 31.85 -5.92
N THR A 262 -3.44 32.53 -5.69
CA THR A 262 -3.34 34.00 -5.58
C THR A 262 -2.60 34.58 -6.75
N GLY A 263 -2.68 35.92 -6.92
CA GLY A 263 -2.02 36.63 -8.04
C GLY A 263 -2.76 36.49 -9.37
N ILE A 264 -4.08 36.28 -9.29
CA ILE A 264 -4.92 36.06 -10.48
C ILE A 264 -5.32 37.38 -11.17
N THR A 265 -5.11 38.54 -10.54
CA THR A 265 -5.37 39.85 -11.14
C THR A 265 -4.05 40.63 -11.29
N ASP A 266 -3.92 41.30 -12.41
CA ASP A 266 -2.78 42.20 -12.71
C ASP A 266 -3.29 43.55 -13.24
N HIS A 267 -2.94 44.60 -12.51
CA HIS A 267 -3.29 46.01 -12.82
C HIS A 267 -2.09 46.81 -13.32
N SER A 268 -1.02 46.16 -13.75
CA SER A 268 0.22 46.84 -14.17
C SER A 268 0.04 47.75 -15.41
N LEU A 269 -1.01 47.55 -16.20
CA LEU A 269 -1.31 48.36 -17.38
C LEU A 269 -2.41 49.36 -17.05
N LYS A 270 -2.17 50.65 -17.43
CA LYS A 270 -3.18 51.71 -17.26
C LYS A 270 -4.46 51.38 -18.03
N ASN A 271 -5.59 51.38 -17.33
CA ASN A 271 -6.93 51.10 -17.86
C ASN A 271 -7.16 49.68 -18.43
N ILE A 272 -6.29 48.74 -18.17
CA ILE A 272 -6.45 47.34 -18.55
C ILE A 272 -6.17 46.50 -17.32
N GLU A 273 -7.16 45.76 -16.92
CA GLU A 273 -7.05 44.72 -15.90
C GLU A 273 -6.91 43.37 -16.58
N ARG A 274 -5.88 42.61 -16.27
CA ARG A 274 -5.73 41.23 -16.68
C ARG A 274 -6.15 40.30 -15.54
N ARG A 275 -6.89 39.25 -15.90
CA ARG A 275 -7.37 38.25 -14.94
C ARG A 275 -7.06 36.85 -15.43
N TRP A 276 -6.63 36.00 -14.52
CA TRP A 276 -6.53 34.57 -14.76
C TRP A 276 -7.78 33.90 -14.25
N ARG A 277 -8.43 33.12 -15.09
CA ARG A 277 -9.64 32.34 -14.75
C ARG A 277 -9.35 30.86 -14.86
N VAL A 278 -9.68 30.07 -13.81
CA VAL A 278 -9.61 28.60 -13.85
C VAL A 278 -10.68 28.08 -14.79
N ARG A 279 -10.31 27.25 -15.75
CA ARG A 279 -11.21 26.62 -16.72
C ARG A 279 -11.46 25.16 -16.36
N ARG A 280 -10.45 24.49 -15.82
CA ARG A 280 -10.47 23.08 -15.50
C ARG A 280 -9.40 22.78 -14.47
N MET A 281 -9.70 21.86 -13.58
CA MET A 281 -8.74 21.26 -12.67
C MET A 281 -8.83 19.76 -12.77
N ASN A 282 -7.69 19.09 -12.83
CA ASN A 282 -7.59 17.64 -12.79
C ASN A 282 -6.67 17.27 -11.63
N TRP A 283 -7.08 16.29 -10.85
CA TRP A 283 -6.20 15.67 -9.88
C TRP A 283 -6.11 14.16 -10.12
N ARG A 284 -4.97 13.58 -9.81
CA ARG A 284 -4.78 12.14 -9.78
C ARG A 284 -3.73 11.76 -8.75
N ILE A 285 -3.84 10.52 -8.27
CA ILE A 285 -2.87 9.91 -7.37
C ILE A 285 -2.14 8.82 -8.13
N ASP A 286 -0.83 9.00 -8.28
CA ASP A 286 0.05 8.05 -8.96
C ASP A 286 0.82 7.24 -7.91
N GLU A 287 0.73 5.91 -7.99
CA GLU A 287 1.56 4.95 -7.25
C GLU A 287 2.76 4.59 -8.12
N HIS A 288 3.93 4.76 -7.58
CA HIS A 288 5.20 4.36 -8.17
C HIS A 288 5.71 3.14 -7.44
N THR A 289 6.02 2.09 -8.16
CA THR A 289 6.66 0.89 -7.63
C THR A 289 7.96 0.63 -8.37
N LYS A 290 8.96 0.17 -7.62
CA LYS A 290 10.27 -0.16 -8.13
C LYS A 290 10.77 -1.42 -7.42
N ILE A 291 11.38 -2.35 -8.16
CA ILE A 291 12.01 -3.54 -7.60
C ILE A 291 13.26 -3.90 -8.38
N ILE A 292 14.26 -4.41 -7.68
CA ILE A 292 15.47 -4.97 -8.30
C ILE A 292 15.38 -6.49 -8.18
N SER A 293 15.16 -7.19 -9.31
CA SER A 293 15.11 -8.64 -9.36
C SER A 293 16.52 -9.21 -9.45
N PRO A 294 17.04 -9.90 -8.41
CA PRO A 294 18.39 -10.47 -8.41
C PRO A 294 18.46 -11.72 -9.27
N ALA A 295 19.65 -12.01 -9.82
CA ALA A 295 19.91 -13.30 -10.41
C ALA A 295 20.44 -14.28 -9.36
N CYS A 296 20.04 -15.54 -9.44
CA CYS A 296 20.73 -16.61 -8.70
C CYS A 296 22.09 -16.92 -9.36
N SER A 297 22.96 -17.64 -8.66
CA SER A 297 24.30 -17.99 -9.12
C SER A 297 24.35 -18.65 -10.53
N LYS A 298 23.33 -19.47 -10.86
CA LYS A 298 23.18 -20.07 -12.20
C LYS A 298 22.93 -19.06 -13.33
N HIS A 299 22.26 -17.96 -13.02
CA HIS A 299 21.79 -16.98 -14.00
C HIS A 299 22.51 -15.63 -13.89
N ALA A 300 23.48 -15.50 -12.98
CA ALA A 300 24.26 -14.29 -12.78
C ALA A 300 24.97 -13.82 -14.09
N ALA A 301 25.47 -14.75 -14.87
CA ALA A 301 26.13 -14.44 -16.15
C ALA A 301 25.21 -13.72 -17.15
N LYS A 302 23.86 -13.93 -17.09
CA LYS A 302 22.90 -13.27 -17.98
C LYS A 302 22.79 -11.76 -17.75
N ILE A 303 23.14 -11.28 -16.56
CA ILE A 303 23.05 -9.86 -16.18
C ILE A 303 24.42 -9.24 -15.87
N GLY A 304 25.48 -9.90 -16.28
CA GLY A 304 26.87 -9.39 -16.19
C GLY A 304 27.53 -9.63 -14.83
N GLY A 305 27.14 -10.67 -14.08
CA GLY A 305 27.84 -11.15 -12.89
C GLY A 305 26.98 -11.22 -11.63
N GLU A 306 27.58 -11.75 -10.55
CA GLU A 306 26.94 -11.86 -9.25
C GLU A 306 26.66 -10.50 -8.60
N GLY A 307 25.67 -10.43 -7.74
CA GLY A 307 25.28 -9.21 -7.04
C GLY A 307 24.51 -8.19 -7.88
N LYS A 308 24.35 -8.42 -9.19
CA LYS A 308 23.55 -7.57 -10.07
C LYS A 308 22.09 -8.01 -10.11
N GLY A 309 21.21 -7.08 -10.49
CA GLY A 309 19.76 -7.32 -10.65
C GLY A 309 19.20 -6.51 -11.81
N ILE A 310 18.00 -6.88 -12.25
CA ILE A 310 17.24 -6.13 -13.24
C ILE A 310 16.30 -5.20 -12.50
N LEU A 311 16.41 -3.90 -12.79
CA LEU A 311 15.49 -2.88 -12.28
C LEU A 311 14.17 -2.96 -13.07
N HIS A 312 13.06 -3.04 -12.35
CA HIS A 312 11.72 -2.91 -12.89
C HIS A 312 11.04 -1.74 -12.20
N GLU A 313 10.38 -0.91 -13.00
CA GLU A 313 9.60 0.22 -12.52
C GLU A 313 8.19 0.15 -13.10
N GLU A 314 7.21 0.60 -12.35
CA GLU A 314 5.81 0.68 -12.74
C GLU A 314 5.18 1.91 -12.10
N VAL A 315 4.34 2.61 -12.88
CA VAL A 315 3.55 3.73 -12.39
C VAL A 315 2.11 3.45 -12.76
N ARG A 316 1.21 3.51 -11.78
CA ARG A 316 -0.22 3.35 -12.01
C ARG A 316 -1.02 4.43 -11.30
N SER A 317 -2.13 4.83 -11.89
CA SER A 317 -3.05 5.79 -11.25
C SER A 317 -4.02 5.05 -10.34
N LEU A 318 -4.09 5.47 -9.08
CA LEU A 318 -4.94 4.90 -8.05
C LEU A 318 -6.27 5.63 -7.87
N GLY A 319 -6.39 6.85 -8.38
CA GLY A 319 -7.57 7.68 -8.27
C GLY A 319 -7.39 8.97 -9.01
N GLY A 320 -8.48 9.68 -9.27
CA GLY A 320 -8.42 10.98 -9.94
C GLY A 320 -9.79 11.43 -10.40
N GLU A 321 -9.91 12.73 -10.58
CA GLU A 321 -11.13 13.37 -11.03
C GLU A 321 -10.83 14.60 -11.86
N ASP A 322 -11.76 14.94 -12.73
CA ASP A 322 -11.71 16.08 -13.63
C ASP A 322 -12.81 17.07 -13.26
N LEU A 323 -12.40 18.18 -12.70
CA LEU A 323 -13.28 19.19 -12.12
C LEU A 323 -13.39 20.38 -13.07
N LYS A 324 -14.63 20.82 -13.35
CA LYS A 324 -14.94 21.92 -14.29
C LYS A 324 -15.54 23.14 -13.59
N SER A 325 -15.87 23.02 -12.32
CA SER A 325 -16.49 24.06 -11.50
C SER A 325 -16.31 23.75 -10.01
N GLY A 326 -16.80 24.62 -9.13
CA GLY A 326 -16.80 24.43 -7.68
C GLY A 326 -15.86 25.37 -6.93
N TRP A 327 -14.89 25.98 -7.60
CA TRP A 327 -13.97 26.96 -6.98
C TRP A 327 -14.64 28.32 -6.77
N LYS A 328 -14.29 28.96 -5.67
CA LYS A 328 -14.69 30.33 -5.34
C LYS A 328 -13.65 31.29 -5.87
N THR A 329 -14.06 32.28 -6.65
CA THR A 329 -13.15 33.28 -7.23
C THR A 329 -13.48 34.65 -6.67
N ASP A 330 -12.48 35.31 -6.13
CA ASP A 330 -12.49 36.70 -5.69
C ASP A 330 -11.49 37.48 -6.52
N PHE A 331 -11.99 38.47 -7.30
CA PHE A 331 -11.17 39.41 -8.07
C PHE A 331 -10.99 40.75 -7.38
N ASP A 332 -11.72 41.01 -6.28
CA ASP A 332 -11.76 42.32 -5.62
C ASP A 332 -10.64 42.45 -4.57
N THR A 333 -10.17 41.34 -4.01
CA THR A 333 -8.99 41.31 -3.15
C THR A 333 -7.73 41.66 -3.94
N GLN A 334 -6.77 42.35 -3.31
CA GLN A 334 -5.51 42.73 -3.94
C GLN A 334 -4.76 41.50 -4.49
N GLY A 335 -4.54 41.50 -5.81
CA GLY A 335 -3.96 40.38 -6.53
C GLY A 335 -4.95 39.26 -6.90
N GLY A 336 -6.17 39.30 -6.35
CA GLY A 336 -7.20 38.31 -6.57
C GLY A 336 -6.86 36.92 -6.01
N GLN A 337 -7.89 36.13 -5.72
CA GLN A 337 -7.74 34.79 -5.13
C GLN A 337 -8.81 33.82 -5.65
N ILE A 338 -8.41 32.57 -5.81
CA ILE A 338 -9.33 31.44 -6.08
C ILE A 338 -9.12 30.38 -5.01
N ASP A 339 -10.19 30.06 -4.28
CA ASP A 339 -10.17 29.02 -3.26
C ASP A 339 -11.00 27.83 -3.72
N TYR A 340 -10.47 26.64 -3.42
CA TYR A 340 -11.14 25.39 -3.68
C TYR A 340 -10.77 24.34 -2.66
N GLU A 341 -11.82 23.68 -2.15
CA GLU A 341 -11.69 22.52 -1.25
C GLU A 341 -12.40 21.34 -1.87
N PHE A 342 -11.74 20.19 -1.83
CA PHE A 342 -12.27 18.95 -2.36
C PHE A 342 -11.74 17.75 -1.58
N SER A 343 -12.47 16.64 -1.63
CA SER A 343 -12.04 15.36 -1.09
C SER A 343 -11.41 14.51 -2.18
N ALA A 344 -10.28 13.89 -1.88
CA ALA A 344 -9.64 12.91 -2.75
C ALA A 344 -9.64 11.54 -2.07
N ALA A 345 -9.75 10.49 -2.88
CA ALA A 345 -9.74 9.11 -2.40
C ALA A 345 -8.92 8.20 -3.31
N LEU A 346 -8.36 7.16 -2.72
CA LEU A 346 -7.82 6.03 -3.46
C LEU A 346 -8.97 5.11 -3.89
N LYS A 347 -8.96 4.64 -5.14
CA LYS A 347 -9.96 3.66 -5.60
C LYS A 347 -9.74 2.33 -4.90
N SER A 348 -10.68 1.87 -4.10
CA SER A 348 -10.62 0.60 -3.37
C SER A 348 -10.37 -0.61 -4.28
N SER A 349 -10.90 -0.57 -5.52
CA SER A 349 -10.67 -1.61 -6.53
C SER A 349 -9.21 -1.71 -6.99
N SER A 350 -8.40 -0.66 -6.81
CA SER A 350 -7.00 -0.63 -7.24
C SER A 350 -6.04 -1.34 -6.28
N ARG A 351 -6.50 -1.69 -5.06
CA ARG A 351 -5.67 -2.29 -4.00
C ARG A 351 -4.36 -1.53 -3.83
N PRO A 352 -4.41 -0.30 -3.32
CA PRO A 352 -3.23 0.53 -3.16
C PRO A 352 -2.23 -0.12 -2.21
N LEU A 353 -0.94 0.05 -2.49
CA LEU A 353 0.13 -0.33 -1.57
C LEU A 353 0.28 0.75 -0.49
N CYS A 354 0.77 0.35 0.69
CA CYS A 354 1.36 1.32 1.61
C CYS A 354 2.78 1.67 1.17
N ASP A 355 3.25 2.86 1.56
CA ASP A 355 4.64 3.27 1.29
C ASP A 355 5.59 2.25 1.90
N VAL A 356 6.49 1.72 1.10
CA VAL A 356 7.49 0.73 1.51
C VAL A 356 8.85 1.04 0.90
N ALA A 357 9.89 0.85 1.70
CA ALA A 357 11.27 0.83 1.24
C ALA A 357 11.96 -0.37 1.88
N SER A 358 12.27 -1.37 1.06
CA SER A 358 12.88 -2.61 1.52
C SER A 358 14.37 -2.65 1.18
N PRO A 359 15.22 -3.17 2.06
CA PRO A 359 16.62 -3.44 1.76
C PRO A 359 16.82 -4.39 0.57
N THR A 360 15.80 -5.15 0.21
CA THR A 360 15.81 -6.05 -0.95
C THR A 360 15.51 -5.35 -2.27
N GLY A 361 15.30 -4.02 -2.25
CA GLY A 361 15.08 -3.19 -3.43
C GLY A 361 13.64 -3.05 -3.89
N LEU A 362 12.65 -3.53 -3.12
CA LEU A 362 11.24 -3.18 -3.33
C LEU A 362 10.96 -1.83 -2.68
N GLU A 363 10.51 -0.89 -3.49
CA GLU A 363 10.09 0.45 -3.04
C GLU A 363 8.70 0.76 -3.63
N ALA A 364 7.84 1.37 -2.82
CA ALA A 364 6.58 1.94 -3.27
C ALA A 364 6.40 3.32 -2.64
N TRP A 365 5.97 4.30 -3.44
CA TRP A 365 5.68 5.66 -2.98
C TRP A 365 4.57 6.28 -3.85
N HIS A 366 3.96 7.34 -3.33
CA HIS A 366 2.80 7.95 -3.95
C HIS A 366 2.97 9.45 -4.17
N ASN A 367 2.36 9.94 -5.25
CA ASN A 367 2.30 11.35 -5.56
C ASN A 367 0.87 11.78 -5.89
N LEU A 368 0.43 12.89 -5.31
CA LEU A 368 -0.71 13.65 -5.80
C LEU A 368 -0.23 14.57 -6.92
N VAL A 369 -0.85 14.48 -8.09
CA VAL A 369 -0.62 15.37 -9.23
C VAL A 369 -1.85 16.24 -9.39
N LEU A 370 -1.66 17.57 -9.36
CA LEU A 370 -2.68 18.56 -9.66
C LEU A 370 -2.32 19.28 -10.94
N GLU A 371 -3.27 19.41 -11.84
CA GLU A 371 -3.14 20.18 -13.09
C GLU A 371 -4.30 21.17 -13.18
N ILE A 372 -4.00 22.46 -13.22
CA ILE A 372 -4.98 23.53 -13.30
C ILE A 372 -4.78 24.24 -14.63
N ILE A 373 -5.83 24.29 -15.43
CA ILE A 373 -5.84 25.04 -16.68
C ILE A 373 -6.44 26.41 -16.41
N VAL A 374 -5.63 27.44 -16.58
CA VAL A 374 -6.03 28.83 -16.44
C VAL A 374 -6.01 29.52 -17.80
N ALA A 375 -6.98 30.38 -18.05
CA ALA A 375 -7.05 31.23 -19.23
C ALA A 375 -7.00 32.71 -18.84
N GLU A 376 -6.26 33.50 -19.59
CA GLU A 376 -6.15 34.96 -19.39
C GLU A 376 -7.33 35.67 -20.05
N GLU A 377 -7.93 36.59 -19.31
CA GLU A 377 -8.96 37.51 -19.77
C GLU A 377 -8.52 38.92 -19.48
N GLN A 378 -8.93 39.87 -20.30
CA GLN A 378 -8.70 41.29 -20.07
C GLN A 378 -10.02 42.06 -20.00
N ILE A 379 -10.04 43.05 -19.13
CA ILE A 379 -11.13 44.01 -19.01
C ILE A 379 -10.53 45.37 -19.40
N ALA A 380 -11.01 45.96 -20.49
CA ALA A 380 -10.54 47.22 -20.99
C ALA A 380 -11.60 48.32 -20.77
N GLY A 381 -11.14 49.49 -20.27
CA GLY A 381 -11.91 50.72 -20.16
C GLY A 381 -12.70 50.91 -18.87
N VAL A 382 -12.90 52.14 -18.49
CA VAL A 382 -13.64 52.59 -17.31
C VAL A 382 -15.12 52.25 -17.50
N GLY A 383 -15.67 51.44 -16.58
CA GLY A 383 -17.10 51.09 -16.56
C GLY A 383 -17.52 49.90 -17.42
N LYS A 384 -16.62 49.28 -18.19
CA LYS A 384 -16.92 48.03 -18.92
C LYS A 384 -16.70 46.83 -18.02
N LYS A 385 -17.75 46.03 -17.86
CA LYS A 385 -17.74 44.79 -17.04
C LYS A 385 -17.46 43.52 -17.87
N THR A 386 -17.25 43.63 -19.18
CA THR A 386 -17.12 42.46 -20.04
C THR A 386 -15.67 42.06 -20.15
N ALA A 387 -15.34 40.86 -19.67
CA ALA A 387 -14.03 40.28 -19.83
C ALA A 387 -13.90 39.64 -21.23
N ILE A 388 -12.81 39.93 -21.94
CA ILE A 388 -12.49 39.43 -23.27
C ILE A 388 -11.30 38.46 -23.14
N PRO A 389 -11.41 37.21 -23.63
CA PRO A 389 -10.27 36.31 -23.67
C PRO A 389 -9.11 36.86 -24.46
N THR A 390 -7.89 36.80 -23.93
CA THR A 390 -6.65 37.22 -24.64
C THR A 390 -6.14 36.13 -25.59
N GLY A 391 -6.65 34.93 -25.50
CA GLY A 391 -6.14 33.74 -26.17
C GLY A 391 -5.00 33.03 -25.45
N SER A 392 -4.47 33.62 -24.39
CA SER A 392 -3.42 33.02 -23.57
C SER A 392 -4.03 32.00 -22.59
N ALA A 393 -3.44 30.82 -22.54
CA ALA A 393 -3.78 29.79 -21.54
C ALA A 393 -2.51 29.14 -20.99
N ARG A 394 -2.57 28.66 -19.75
CA ARG A 394 -1.46 27.97 -19.10
C ARG A 394 -1.95 26.77 -18.33
N VAL A 395 -1.07 25.77 -18.25
CA VAL A 395 -1.26 24.59 -17.40
C VAL A 395 -0.32 24.72 -16.20
N LEU A 396 -0.90 24.83 -15.00
CA LEU A 396 -0.18 24.86 -13.74
C LEU A 396 -0.15 23.42 -13.22
N ARG A 397 1.00 22.74 -13.39
CA ARG A 397 1.18 21.36 -12.93
C ARG A 397 2.00 21.33 -11.66
N MET A 398 1.50 20.60 -10.67
CA MET A 398 2.10 20.45 -9.35
C MET A 398 2.13 18.97 -8.96
N GLN A 399 3.17 18.58 -8.22
CA GLN A 399 3.27 17.24 -7.64
C GLN A 399 3.58 17.36 -6.15
N PHE A 400 2.92 16.51 -5.35
CA PHE A 400 3.07 16.47 -3.90
C PHE A 400 3.25 15.02 -3.48
N LYS A 401 4.29 14.77 -2.69
CA LYS A 401 4.46 13.44 -2.09
C LYS A 401 3.33 13.19 -1.10
N LEU A 402 2.57 12.13 -1.34
CA LEU A 402 1.66 11.52 -0.38
C LEU A 402 2.39 10.37 0.33
N VAL A 403 2.00 10.10 1.56
CA VAL A 403 2.45 8.93 2.31
C VAL A 403 1.23 8.09 2.62
N VAL A 404 1.18 6.90 2.03
CA VAL A 404 0.11 5.92 2.25
C VAL A 404 0.57 4.97 3.34
N THR A 405 -0.20 4.82 4.40
CA THR A 405 0.13 3.98 5.55
C THR A 405 -1.11 3.23 6.06
N GLU A 406 -0.90 2.08 6.69
CA GLU A 406 -1.97 1.37 7.38
C GLU A 406 -2.49 2.19 8.58
N ARG A 407 -3.71 1.90 9.00
CA ARG A 407 -4.26 2.44 10.26
C ARG A 407 -3.64 1.69 11.43
N GLY A 408 -3.22 2.43 12.44
CA GLY A 408 -2.62 1.87 13.66
C GLY A 408 -3.68 1.39 14.66
N GLY A 409 -4.67 0.62 14.20
CA GLY A 409 -5.69 0.04 15.06
C GLY A 409 -5.41 -1.40 15.48
N MET A 410 -6.16 -1.91 16.44
CA MET A 410 -6.10 -3.32 16.86
C MET A 410 -6.80 -4.26 15.87
N GLY A 411 -7.25 -3.76 14.73
CA GLY A 411 -7.99 -4.52 13.73
C GLY A 411 -9.40 -4.91 14.17
N ILE A 412 -9.94 -4.17 15.13
CA ILE A 412 -11.31 -4.34 15.63
C ILE A 412 -12.23 -3.50 14.74
N SER A 413 -13.36 -4.03 14.34
CA SER A 413 -14.28 -3.38 13.40
C SER A 413 -14.76 -1.98 13.83
N TRP A 414 -14.77 -1.70 15.10
CA TRP A 414 -15.12 -0.36 15.63
C TRP A 414 -14.03 0.71 15.41
N ASP A 415 -12.80 0.34 15.02
CA ASP A 415 -11.79 1.32 14.57
C ASP A 415 -12.22 2.02 13.26
N GLU A 416 -13.18 1.46 12.55
CA GLU A 416 -13.77 2.00 11.32
C GLU A 416 -15.13 2.69 11.56
N GLU A 417 -15.73 2.50 12.72
CA GLU A 417 -16.98 3.16 13.10
C GLU A 417 -16.67 4.61 13.50
N MET A 418 -17.37 5.55 12.87
CA MET A 418 -17.41 6.92 13.37
C MET A 418 -17.98 6.88 14.79
N PRO A 419 -17.36 7.54 15.77
CA PRO A 419 -17.96 7.65 17.08
C PRO A 419 -19.38 8.22 16.90
N PRO A 420 -20.39 7.68 17.63
CA PRO A 420 -21.76 8.15 17.51
C PRO A 420 -21.77 9.66 17.72
N MET A 421 -22.47 10.39 16.85
CA MET A 421 -22.62 11.82 17.02
C MET A 421 -23.33 12.08 18.35
N TYR A 422 -23.02 13.17 19.00
CA TYR A 422 -23.63 13.54 20.27
C TYR A 422 -25.17 13.60 20.18
N GLU A 423 -25.73 13.79 19.01
CA GLU A 423 -27.16 13.79 18.70
C GLU A 423 -27.78 12.38 18.78
N ASP A 424 -26.97 11.33 18.61
CA ASP A 424 -27.42 9.93 18.68
C ASP A 424 -27.33 9.34 20.09
N VAL A 425 -26.77 10.09 21.04
CA VAL A 425 -26.69 9.65 22.45
C VAL A 425 -28.04 9.91 23.11
N PRO A 426 -28.73 8.88 23.66
CA PRO A 426 -29.98 9.09 24.38
C PRO A 426 -29.79 10.14 25.47
N GLY A 427 -30.68 11.10 25.56
CA GLY A 427 -30.60 12.24 26.51
C GLY A 427 -30.71 11.88 28.00
N SER A 428 -30.74 10.60 28.32
CA SER A 428 -30.72 10.08 29.69
C SER A 428 -29.77 8.90 29.77
N PRO A 429 -28.87 8.85 30.75
CA PRO A 429 -28.10 7.64 31.01
C PRO A 429 -29.04 6.47 31.28
N PRO A 430 -28.73 5.24 30.87
CA PRO A 430 -29.53 4.07 31.16
C PRO A 430 -29.77 4.03 32.67
N GLY A 431 -31.05 4.00 33.07
CA GLY A 431 -31.42 3.91 34.49
C GLY A 431 -30.84 2.62 35.05
N TYR A 432 -29.87 2.77 35.92
CA TYR A 432 -29.42 1.65 36.73
C TYR A 432 -30.62 1.26 37.59
N THR A 433 -31.15 0.06 37.40
CA THR A 433 -32.09 -0.57 38.35
C THR A 433 -31.38 -0.50 39.69
N LYS A 434 -32.01 0.22 40.65
CA LYS A 434 -31.54 0.19 42.05
C LYS A 434 -31.38 -1.29 42.42
N MET A 435 -30.18 -1.72 42.73
CA MET A 435 -30.00 -2.97 43.46
C MET A 435 -30.83 -2.83 44.73
N GLU A 436 -31.75 -3.76 44.93
CA GLU A 436 -32.43 -3.91 46.20
C GLU A 436 -31.38 -3.91 47.29
N ASP A 437 -31.62 -3.05 48.31
CA ASP A 437 -30.74 -2.87 49.44
C ASP A 437 -30.39 -4.23 50.04
N PHE A 438 -29.12 -4.61 49.89
CA PHE A 438 -28.59 -5.77 50.58
C PHE A 438 -28.36 -5.34 52.02
N ASP A 439 -29.38 -5.57 52.90
CA ASP A 439 -29.27 -5.46 54.34
C ASP A 439 -28.33 -6.54 54.86
N GLY A 440 -27.05 -6.41 54.60
CA GLY A 440 -25.95 -7.15 55.20
C GLY A 440 -25.29 -6.29 56.25
N ASP A 441 -25.53 -6.63 57.49
CA ASP A 441 -24.88 -6.07 58.68
C ASP A 441 -23.34 -6.13 58.53
N LEU A 442 -22.71 -4.99 58.25
CA LEU A 442 -21.23 -4.83 58.18
C LEU A 442 -20.68 -4.31 59.52
N SER A 443 -21.18 -4.85 60.62
CA SER A 443 -20.48 -4.72 61.90
C SER A 443 -19.49 -5.90 62.01
N ASP A 444 -18.23 -5.66 61.82
CA ASP A 444 -17.04 -6.41 62.21
C ASP A 444 -16.03 -6.62 61.03
N VAL A 445 -15.53 -5.53 60.45
CA VAL A 445 -14.24 -5.56 59.75
C VAL A 445 -13.32 -4.48 60.37
N GLU A 446 -12.56 -4.91 61.34
CA GLU A 446 -11.45 -4.13 61.93
C GLU A 446 -10.36 -3.92 60.86
N LEU A 447 -10.18 -2.68 60.38
CA LEU A 447 -9.09 -2.28 59.50
C LEU A 447 -7.83 -2.10 60.31
N GLU A 448 -6.96 -3.11 60.30
CA GLU A 448 -5.56 -2.95 60.77
C GLU A 448 -4.83 -1.94 59.87
N ARG A 449 -4.40 -0.84 60.47
CA ARG A 449 -3.50 0.13 59.84
C ARG A 449 -2.05 -0.38 59.91
N PRO A 450 -1.30 -0.42 58.80
CA PRO A 450 0.12 -0.71 58.89
C PRO A 450 0.86 0.48 59.53
N ASN A 451 1.60 0.16 60.59
CA ASN A 451 2.53 1.05 61.25
C ASN A 451 3.67 1.44 60.29
N ARG A 452 4.15 2.64 60.50
CA ARG A 452 5.21 3.40 59.79
C ARG A 452 6.46 2.61 59.45
#